data_0e43ad8be38d693ba319feb2e34fafec
#
_entry.id   0e43ad8be38d693ba319feb2e34fafec
#
_cell.length_a   1.000
_cell.length_b   1.000
_cell.length_c   1.000
_cell.angle_alpha   90.00
_cell.angle_beta   90.00
_cell.angle_gamma   90.00
#
_symmetry.space_group_name_H-M   'P 1'
#
loop_
_entity.id
_entity.type
_entity.pdbx_description
1 polymer ?
#
loop_
_entity_poly.entity_id
_entity_poly.type
_entity_poly.pdbx_seq_one_letter_code
_entity_poly.pdbx_strand_id
1 'polypeptide(L)'
;MSQYIDLMINGRETPSRTTLFYIICLLAVSLLLHLCLRPLRARRRILHLSRAADKMSPQEFFQLRMAQRYQHQPDFPGIYILYNKSQRMYYVGQGKRVFQRVNSHFTGHGNGDVYADYKYGDVFTIQIIPLKDSGFRSLNSFERYAIRTFKAFKRGYNKTRGNKH
;
A
#
# COMPACT_ATOMS: atom_id res chain seq x y z
N MET A 1 -30.24 50.67 -15.80
CA MET A 1 -30.00 49.39 -15.07
C MET A 1 -30.11 48.17 -15.98
N SER A 2 -30.99 48.17 -16.99
CA SER A 2 -31.16 47.07 -17.95
C SER A 2 -29.91 46.82 -18.82
N GLN A 3 -29.25 47.83 -19.35
CA GLN A 3 -28.03 47.68 -20.18
C GLN A 3 -26.82 47.06 -19.49
N TYR A 4 -26.66 47.26 -18.16
CA TYR A 4 -25.56 46.64 -17.40
C TYR A 4 -25.77 45.13 -17.18
N ILE A 5 -27.01 44.69 -17.07
CA ILE A 5 -27.36 43.26 -16.92
C ILE A 5 -27.15 42.52 -18.23
N ASP A 6 -27.49 43.11 -19.37
CA ASP A 6 -27.27 42.54 -20.71
C ASP A 6 -25.78 42.40 -21.04
N LEU A 7 -24.92 43.33 -20.62
CA LEU A 7 -23.47 43.22 -20.77
C LEU A 7 -22.87 42.10 -19.91
N MET A 8 -23.42 41.84 -18.72
CA MET A 8 -22.96 40.74 -17.86
C MET A 8 -23.43 39.36 -18.35
N ILE A 9 -24.56 39.29 -19.01
CA ILE A 9 -25.13 38.02 -19.52
C ILE A 9 -24.53 37.66 -20.89
N ASN A 10 -24.34 38.63 -21.77
CA ASN A 10 -23.81 38.42 -23.12
C ASN A 10 -22.29 38.47 -23.25
N GLY A 11 -21.55 38.86 -22.21
CA GLY A 11 -20.08 38.89 -22.17
C GLY A 11 -19.38 37.55 -21.96
N ARG A 12 -20.11 36.45 -21.90
CA ARG A 12 -19.49 35.11 -21.89
C ARG A 12 -19.25 34.66 -23.35
N GLU A 13 -18.18 35.17 -23.94
CA GLU A 13 -17.69 34.60 -25.18
C GLU A 13 -17.53 33.07 -25.01
N THR A 14 -18.33 32.30 -25.73
CA THR A 14 -18.16 30.86 -25.78
C THR A 14 -16.76 30.57 -26.35
N PRO A 15 -15.93 29.74 -25.72
CA PRO A 15 -14.60 29.50 -26.22
C PRO A 15 -14.66 28.98 -27.65
N SER A 16 -13.78 29.51 -28.52
CA SER A 16 -13.72 29.08 -29.91
C SER A 16 -13.46 27.58 -29.99
N ARG A 17 -13.87 26.93 -31.09
CA ARG A 17 -13.63 25.49 -31.28
C ARG A 17 -12.15 25.13 -31.11
N THR A 18 -11.25 26.00 -31.54
CA THR A 18 -9.79 25.83 -31.36
C THR A 18 -9.38 25.92 -29.91
N THR A 19 -9.90 26.89 -29.15
CA THR A 19 -9.65 27.04 -27.71
C THR A 19 -10.14 25.80 -26.94
N LEU A 20 -11.32 25.30 -27.25
CA LEU A 20 -11.90 24.11 -26.66
C LEU A 20 -11.01 22.86 -26.94
N PHE A 21 -10.52 22.72 -28.17
CA PHE A 21 -9.62 21.66 -28.57
C PHE A 21 -8.32 21.67 -27.73
N TYR A 22 -7.69 22.83 -27.58
CA TYR A 22 -6.47 22.96 -26.73
C TYR A 22 -6.72 22.60 -25.24
N ILE A 23 -7.86 23.04 -24.69
CA ILE A 23 -8.25 22.69 -23.33
C ILE A 23 -8.39 21.16 -23.18
N ILE A 24 -9.08 20.50 -24.10
CA ILE A 24 -9.25 19.05 -24.08
C ILE A 24 -7.89 18.34 -24.17
N CYS A 25 -6.99 18.78 -25.06
CA CYS A 25 -5.65 18.23 -25.18
C CYS A 25 -4.83 18.39 -23.88
N LEU A 26 -4.88 19.55 -23.24
CA LEU A 26 -4.18 19.80 -21.97
C LEU A 26 -4.74 18.92 -20.84
N LEU A 27 -6.05 18.75 -20.77
CA LEU A 27 -6.70 17.86 -19.80
C LEU A 27 -6.31 16.39 -20.03
N ALA A 28 -6.27 15.95 -21.28
CA ALA A 28 -5.85 14.59 -21.63
C ALA A 28 -4.39 14.34 -21.26
N VAL A 29 -3.48 15.26 -21.57
CA VAL A 29 -2.07 15.17 -21.18
C VAL A 29 -1.90 15.16 -19.67
N SER A 30 -2.62 16.03 -18.94
CA SER A 30 -2.61 16.06 -17.47
C SER A 30 -3.10 14.75 -16.88
N LEU A 31 -4.18 14.17 -17.42
CA LEU A 31 -4.70 12.87 -16.99
C LEU A 31 -3.68 11.74 -17.25
N LEU A 32 -3.08 11.70 -18.43
CA LEU A 32 -2.04 10.72 -18.77
C LEU A 32 -0.84 10.82 -17.83
N LEU A 33 -0.32 12.02 -17.59
CA LEU A 33 0.76 12.25 -16.62
C LEU A 33 0.36 11.81 -15.22
N HIS A 34 -0.87 12.11 -14.77
CA HIS A 34 -1.38 11.67 -13.49
C HIS A 34 -1.38 10.15 -13.36
N LEU A 35 -1.88 9.45 -14.39
CA LEU A 35 -1.93 7.99 -14.43
C LEU A 35 -0.53 7.36 -14.45
N CYS A 36 0.39 7.89 -15.24
CA CYS A 36 1.77 7.43 -15.32
C CYS A 36 2.55 7.63 -14.01
N LEU A 37 2.27 8.71 -13.28
CA LEU A 37 2.97 9.02 -12.03
C LEU A 37 2.39 8.29 -10.80
N ARG A 38 1.17 7.74 -10.88
CA ARG A 38 0.53 6.99 -9.77
C ARG A 38 1.43 5.90 -9.18
N PRO A 39 2.02 4.98 -9.96
CA PRO A 39 2.84 3.90 -9.40
C PRO A 39 4.12 4.43 -8.74
N LEU A 40 4.70 5.51 -9.25
CA LEU A 40 5.89 6.11 -8.65
C LEU A 40 5.58 6.77 -7.30
N ARG A 41 4.46 7.52 -7.22
CA ARG A 41 3.99 8.11 -5.95
C ARG A 41 3.67 7.04 -4.92
N ALA A 42 2.96 5.98 -5.32
CA ALA A 42 2.64 4.85 -4.44
C ALA A 42 3.91 4.16 -3.94
N ARG A 43 4.90 3.91 -4.81
CA ARG A 43 6.19 3.33 -4.43
C ARG A 43 6.93 4.21 -3.41
N ARG A 44 7.04 5.51 -3.67
CA ARG A 44 7.70 6.46 -2.73
C ARG A 44 7.01 6.44 -1.38
N ARG A 45 5.68 6.44 -1.35
CA ARG A 45 4.89 6.39 -0.12
C ARG A 45 5.13 5.11 0.67
N ILE A 46 5.11 3.94 0.01
CA ILE A 46 5.38 2.65 0.66
C ILE A 46 6.79 2.61 1.25
N LEU A 47 7.79 3.08 0.52
CA LEU A 47 9.16 3.15 1.04
C LEU A 47 9.29 4.08 2.24
N HIS A 48 8.58 5.22 2.23
CA HIS A 48 8.53 6.13 3.36
C HIS A 48 7.88 5.46 4.59
N LEU A 49 6.69 4.86 4.42
CA LEU A 49 5.99 4.15 5.49
C LEU A 49 6.81 2.98 6.06
N SER A 50 7.46 2.20 5.19
CA SER A 50 8.32 1.10 5.63
C SER A 50 9.58 1.57 6.37
N ARG A 51 10.11 2.76 6.06
CA ARG A 51 11.25 3.33 6.82
C ARG A 51 10.81 3.83 8.18
N ALA A 52 9.60 4.34 8.29
CA ALA A 52 9.03 4.85 9.55
C ALA A 52 8.48 3.72 10.45
N ALA A 53 8.15 2.55 9.89
CA ALA A 53 7.62 1.43 10.66
C ALA A 53 8.75 0.68 11.39
N ASP A 54 8.49 0.32 12.64
CA ASP A 54 9.42 -0.46 13.44
C ASP A 54 9.72 -1.82 12.79
N LYS A 55 10.98 -2.22 12.89
CA LYS A 55 11.45 -3.54 12.47
C LYS A 55 11.66 -4.39 13.70
N MET A 56 10.93 -5.48 13.78
CA MET A 56 10.99 -6.39 14.91
C MET A 56 11.34 -7.81 14.45
N SER A 57 11.98 -8.57 15.31
CA SER A 57 12.16 -10.02 15.16
C SER A 57 10.84 -10.77 15.40
N PRO A 58 10.72 -12.05 15.01
CA PRO A 58 9.58 -12.86 15.38
C PRO A 58 9.36 -12.97 16.90
N GLN A 59 10.42 -13.00 17.69
CA GLN A 59 10.35 -13.05 19.15
C GLN A 59 9.74 -11.77 19.73
N GLU A 60 10.23 -10.60 19.30
CA GLU A 60 9.68 -9.30 19.69
C GLU A 60 8.22 -9.15 19.25
N PHE A 61 7.89 -9.64 18.06
CA PHE A 61 6.51 -9.66 17.57
C PHE A 61 5.59 -10.50 18.47
N PHE A 62 6.02 -11.68 18.90
CA PHE A 62 5.23 -12.51 19.81
C PHE A 62 5.02 -11.85 21.17
N GLN A 63 6.04 -11.19 21.72
CA GLN A 63 5.93 -10.43 22.97
C GLN A 63 4.93 -9.26 22.81
N LEU A 64 5.06 -8.49 21.73
CA LEU A 64 4.14 -7.37 21.43
C LEU A 64 2.69 -7.87 21.28
N ARG A 65 2.49 -8.99 20.57
CA ARG A 65 1.17 -9.58 20.40
C ARG A 65 0.56 -10.08 21.70
N MET A 66 1.37 -10.66 22.59
CA MET A 66 0.93 -11.06 23.93
C MET A 66 0.50 -9.84 24.75
N ALA A 67 1.31 -8.78 24.77
CA ALA A 67 0.99 -7.52 25.45
C ALA A 67 -0.33 -6.90 24.91
N GLN A 68 -0.50 -6.87 23.59
CA GLN A 68 -1.73 -6.39 22.94
C GLN A 68 -2.96 -7.18 23.42
N ARG A 69 -2.88 -8.51 23.46
CA ARG A 69 -3.98 -9.36 23.95
C ARG A 69 -4.26 -9.15 25.42
N TYR A 70 -3.24 -9.05 26.23
CA TYR A 70 -3.38 -8.81 27.67
C TYR A 70 -4.03 -7.46 27.97
N GLN A 71 -3.69 -6.44 27.19
CA GLN A 71 -4.29 -5.10 27.29
C GLN A 71 -5.65 -4.96 26.57
N HIS A 72 -6.19 -6.06 26.03
CA HIS A 72 -7.44 -6.07 25.27
C HIS A 72 -7.46 -5.07 24.08
N GLN A 73 -6.29 -4.74 23.52
CA GLN A 73 -6.21 -3.84 22.38
C GLN A 73 -6.73 -4.53 21.11
N PRO A 74 -7.61 -3.86 20.34
CA PRO A 74 -8.13 -4.44 19.11
C PRO A 74 -7.04 -4.55 18.05
N ASP A 75 -7.05 -5.64 17.29
CA ASP A 75 -6.26 -5.77 16.07
C ASP A 75 -6.84 -4.85 14.97
N PHE A 76 -6.04 -4.47 14.01
CA PHE A 76 -6.41 -3.46 13.02
C PHE A 76 -6.10 -3.88 11.59
N PRO A 77 -6.76 -3.24 10.59
CA PRO A 77 -6.46 -3.46 9.19
C PRO A 77 -5.11 -2.87 8.80
N GLY A 78 -4.29 -3.66 8.12
CA GLY A 78 -2.96 -3.21 7.69
C GLY A 78 -2.30 -4.18 6.71
N ILE A 79 -1.12 -3.79 6.26
CA ILE A 79 -0.19 -4.68 5.57
C ILE A 79 0.96 -5.04 6.51
N TYR A 80 1.62 -6.14 6.20
CA TYR A 80 2.85 -6.55 6.85
C TYR A 80 3.89 -6.94 5.82
N ILE A 81 5.14 -6.73 6.17
CA ILE A 81 6.31 -7.04 5.37
C ILE A 81 7.19 -7.96 6.20
N LEU A 82 7.35 -9.19 5.75
CA LEU A 82 8.27 -10.16 6.31
C LEU A 82 9.51 -10.17 5.43
N TYR A 83 10.66 -9.93 6.01
CA TYR A 83 11.93 -10.00 5.29
C TYR A 83 12.80 -11.08 5.87
N ASN A 84 13.06 -12.13 5.08
CA ASN A 84 14.04 -13.14 5.38
C ASN A 84 15.43 -12.59 5.06
N LYS A 85 16.23 -12.33 6.08
CA LYS A 85 17.59 -11.80 5.92
C LYS A 85 18.54 -12.84 5.33
N SER A 86 18.35 -14.13 5.66
CA SER A 86 19.19 -15.24 5.21
C SER A 86 19.08 -15.42 3.70
N GLN A 87 17.85 -15.46 3.18
CA GLN A 87 17.55 -15.66 1.75
C GLN A 87 17.45 -14.34 0.96
N ARG A 88 17.44 -13.18 1.64
CA ARG A 88 17.20 -11.85 1.04
C ARG A 88 15.86 -11.76 0.30
N MET A 89 14.84 -12.43 0.83
CA MET A 89 13.51 -12.52 0.22
C MET A 89 12.45 -11.81 1.05
N TYR A 90 11.46 -11.23 0.38
CA TYR A 90 10.31 -10.58 0.99
C TYR A 90 9.05 -11.40 0.82
N TYR A 91 8.21 -11.37 1.86
CA TYR A 91 6.79 -11.66 1.77
C TYR A 91 6.00 -10.44 2.19
N VAL A 92 5.00 -10.07 1.41
CA VAL A 92 4.08 -8.96 1.73
C VAL A 92 2.67 -9.52 1.76
N GLY A 93 1.93 -9.20 2.80
CA GLY A 93 0.53 -9.59 2.90
C GLY A 93 -0.30 -8.51 3.58
N GLN A 94 -1.61 -8.76 3.62
CA GLN A 94 -2.59 -7.88 4.24
C GLN A 94 -3.49 -8.65 5.20
N GLY A 95 -4.12 -7.93 6.12
CA GLY A 95 -5.14 -8.48 7.02
C GLY A 95 -6.04 -7.40 7.59
N LYS A 96 -7.33 -7.73 7.78
CA LYS A 96 -8.23 -6.92 8.59
C LYS A 96 -7.83 -6.98 10.07
N ARG A 97 -7.19 -8.06 10.47
CA ARG A 97 -6.54 -8.31 11.77
C ARG A 97 -5.09 -8.68 11.49
N VAL A 98 -4.25 -7.64 11.38
CA VAL A 98 -2.88 -7.79 10.86
C VAL A 98 -1.98 -8.61 11.79
N PHE A 99 -2.10 -8.45 13.12
CA PHE A 99 -1.32 -9.24 14.08
C PHE A 99 -1.68 -10.72 14.02
N GLN A 100 -2.99 -11.03 13.91
CA GLN A 100 -3.42 -12.42 13.76
C GLN A 100 -2.85 -13.02 12.48
N ARG A 101 -2.85 -12.25 11.39
CA ARG A 101 -2.36 -12.72 10.10
C ARG A 101 -0.85 -12.95 10.09
N VAL A 102 -0.06 -12.04 10.67
CA VAL A 102 1.38 -12.22 10.85
C VAL A 102 1.67 -13.48 11.68
N ASN A 103 0.97 -13.63 12.81
CA ASN A 103 1.13 -14.81 13.66
C ASN A 103 0.94 -16.12 12.89
N SER A 104 -0.07 -16.19 12.00
CA SER A 104 -0.33 -17.42 11.24
C SER A 104 0.85 -17.87 10.39
N HIS A 105 1.68 -16.93 9.91
CA HIS A 105 2.87 -17.27 9.13
C HIS A 105 3.96 -17.96 9.95
N PHE A 106 4.11 -17.60 11.20
CA PHE A 106 5.14 -18.16 12.08
C PHE A 106 4.64 -19.33 12.94
N THR A 107 3.35 -19.69 12.83
CA THR A 107 2.73 -20.84 13.51
C THR A 107 2.25 -21.95 12.57
N GLY A 108 2.61 -21.89 11.28
CA GLY A 108 2.30 -22.92 10.30
C GLY A 108 0.94 -22.81 9.62
N HIS A 109 0.12 -21.79 9.94
CA HIS A 109 -1.22 -21.59 9.39
C HIS A 109 -1.27 -20.53 8.28
N GLY A 110 -0.11 -20.05 7.82
CA GLY A 110 0.01 -19.02 6.79
C GLY A 110 0.70 -19.49 5.52
N ASN A 111 1.75 -18.78 5.11
CA ASN A 111 2.56 -19.19 3.97
C ASN A 111 3.54 -20.28 4.40
N GLY A 112 3.44 -21.47 3.77
CA GLY A 112 4.26 -22.63 4.13
C GLY A 112 5.75 -22.42 3.92
N ASP A 113 6.15 -21.71 2.87
CA ASP A 113 7.57 -21.46 2.57
C ASP A 113 8.19 -20.54 3.64
N VAL A 114 7.47 -19.47 4.05
CA VAL A 114 7.89 -18.59 5.16
C VAL A 114 8.02 -19.37 6.46
N TYR A 115 7.04 -20.26 6.76
CA TYR A 115 7.08 -21.07 7.97
C TYR A 115 8.24 -22.07 7.96
N ALA A 116 8.48 -22.73 6.83
CA ALA A 116 9.56 -23.69 6.68
C ALA A 116 10.92 -23.02 6.96
N ASP A 117 11.22 -21.93 6.26
CA ASP A 117 12.49 -21.21 6.43
C ASP A 117 12.66 -20.67 7.86
N TYR A 118 11.59 -20.15 8.47
CA TYR A 118 11.62 -19.73 9.88
C TYR A 118 11.92 -20.90 10.83
N LYS A 119 11.26 -22.04 10.62
CA LYS A 119 11.45 -23.25 11.42
C LYS A 119 12.86 -23.82 11.28
N TYR A 120 13.47 -23.70 10.12
CA TYR A 120 14.85 -24.12 9.84
C TYR A 120 15.91 -23.12 10.32
N GLY A 121 15.52 -22.02 10.95
CA GLY A 121 16.42 -21.10 11.61
C GLY A 121 16.79 -19.85 10.83
N ASP A 122 16.13 -19.58 9.69
CA ASP A 122 16.35 -18.34 8.96
C ASP A 122 15.94 -17.10 9.78
N VAL A 123 16.70 -16.03 9.62
CA VAL A 123 16.51 -14.79 10.36
C VAL A 123 15.49 -13.90 9.65
N PHE A 124 14.38 -13.62 10.32
CA PHE A 124 13.32 -12.76 9.81
C PHE A 124 13.25 -11.41 10.51
N THR A 125 12.82 -10.40 9.77
CA THR A 125 12.28 -9.15 10.32
C THR A 125 10.86 -8.94 9.86
N ILE A 126 10.05 -8.37 10.75
CA ILE A 126 8.62 -8.08 10.57
C ILE A 126 8.44 -6.58 10.65
N GLN A 127 7.66 -6.03 9.72
CA GLN A 127 7.13 -4.69 9.78
C GLN A 127 5.62 -4.73 9.61
N ILE A 128 4.90 -3.95 10.39
CA ILE A 128 3.44 -3.83 10.32
C ILE A 128 3.11 -2.38 10.03
N ILE A 129 2.27 -2.14 9.02
CA ILE A 129 1.90 -0.80 8.59
C ILE A 129 0.37 -0.73 8.55
N PRO A 130 -0.26 0.09 9.42
CA PRO A 130 -1.70 0.26 9.44
C PRO A 130 -2.23 0.81 8.11
N LEU A 131 -3.46 0.44 7.74
CA LEU A 131 -4.15 1.07 6.61
C LEU A 131 -4.51 2.52 6.93
N LYS A 132 -4.88 2.78 8.20
CA LYS A 132 -5.16 4.13 8.69
C LYS A 132 -3.92 5.01 8.45
N ASP A 133 -4.14 6.21 7.95
CA ASP A 133 -3.10 7.21 7.66
C ASP A 133 -2.04 6.78 6.63
N SER A 134 -2.17 5.59 6.03
CA SER A 134 -1.27 5.12 4.97
C SER A 134 -1.44 5.90 3.66
N GLY A 135 -2.59 6.56 3.47
CA GLY A 135 -2.99 7.23 2.23
C GLY A 135 -3.44 6.28 1.12
N PHE A 136 -3.61 5.00 1.41
CA PHE A 136 -4.25 4.03 0.53
C PHE A 136 -5.73 3.87 0.91
N ARG A 137 -6.61 3.75 -0.11
CA ARG A 137 -8.06 3.63 0.11
C ARG A 137 -8.50 2.21 0.47
N SER A 138 -7.70 1.19 0.14
CA SER A 138 -8.02 -0.20 0.40
C SER A 138 -6.79 -1.04 0.67
N LEU A 139 -6.96 -2.11 1.46
CA LEU A 139 -5.93 -3.10 1.73
C LEU A 139 -5.39 -3.72 0.43
N ASN A 140 -6.28 -4.05 -0.53
CA ASN A 140 -5.89 -4.67 -1.79
C ASN A 140 -4.95 -3.77 -2.62
N SER A 141 -5.25 -2.48 -2.70
CA SER A 141 -4.36 -1.53 -3.40
C SER A 141 -3.04 -1.37 -2.66
N PHE A 142 -3.07 -1.28 -1.33
CA PHE A 142 -1.88 -1.14 -0.50
C PHE A 142 -0.95 -2.35 -0.63
N GLU A 143 -1.47 -3.56 -0.45
CA GLU A 143 -0.73 -4.82 -0.63
C GLU A 143 -0.12 -4.93 -2.03
N ARG A 144 -0.89 -4.71 -3.08
CA ARG A 144 -0.45 -4.84 -4.47
C ARG A 144 0.73 -3.92 -4.81
N TYR A 145 0.66 -2.65 -4.37
CA TYR A 145 1.77 -1.72 -4.55
C TYR A 145 2.99 -2.10 -3.70
N ALA A 146 2.77 -2.62 -2.48
CA ALA A 146 3.86 -3.08 -1.62
C ALA A 146 4.56 -4.32 -2.20
N ILE A 147 3.81 -5.34 -2.67
CA ILE A 147 4.37 -6.52 -3.36
C ILE A 147 5.25 -6.09 -4.55
N ARG A 148 4.77 -5.12 -5.35
CA ARG A 148 5.55 -4.58 -6.48
C ARG A 148 6.81 -3.84 -6.01
N THR A 149 6.69 -3.02 -4.96
CA THR A 149 7.79 -2.21 -4.42
C THR A 149 8.93 -3.07 -3.90
N PHE A 150 8.62 -4.11 -3.13
CA PHE A 150 9.59 -5.06 -2.56
C PHE A 150 9.93 -6.22 -3.49
N LYS A 151 9.36 -6.26 -4.70
CA LYS A 151 9.55 -7.35 -5.67
C LYS A 151 9.19 -8.73 -5.11
N ALA A 152 8.31 -8.79 -4.11
CA ALA A 152 7.98 -9.98 -3.34
C ALA A 152 7.35 -11.12 -4.17
N PHE A 153 6.70 -10.81 -5.31
CA PHE A 153 6.24 -11.78 -6.29
C PHE A 153 7.35 -12.29 -7.21
N LYS A 154 8.27 -11.40 -7.64
CA LYS A 154 9.30 -11.78 -8.63
C LYS A 154 10.51 -12.46 -8.00
N ARG A 155 10.86 -12.09 -6.76
CA ARG A 155 12.08 -12.48 -6.05
C ARG A 155 11.82 -12.71 -4.56
N GLY A 156 10.66 -13.24 -4.20
CA GLY A 156 10.25 -13.47 -2.82
C GLY A 156 9.16 -14.52 -2.72
N TYR A 157 8.49 -14.59 -1.59
CA TYR A 157 7.55 -15.65 -1.23
C TYR A 157 6.12 -15.46 -1.77
N ASN A 158 5.77 -14.30 -2.34
CA ASN A 158 4.43 -14.09 -2.85
C ASN A 158 4.19 -14.89 -4.13
N LYS A 159 3.16 -15.73 -4.15
CA LYS A 159 2.76 -16.54 -5.32
C LYS A 159 1.83 -15.78 -6.27
N THR A 160 1.37 -14.61 -5.87
CA THR A 160 0.51 -13.73 -6.67
C THR A 160 0.98 -12.28 -6.59
N ARG A 161 0.45 -11.45 -7.50
CA ARG A 161 0.72 -9.98 -7.51
C ARG A 161 -0.18 -9.20 -6.55
N GLY A 162 -0.89 -9.88 -5.65
CA GLY A 162 -1.89 -9.33 -4.76
C GLY A 162 -3.32 -9.47 -5.30
N ASN A 163 -4.30 -9.29 -4.42
CA ASN A 163 -5.71 -9.42 -4.77
C ASN A 163 -6.14 -8.32 -5.75
N LYS A 164 -6.96 -8.68 -6.75
CA LYS A 164 -7.42 -7.74 -7.77
C LYS A 164 -8.62 -6.91 -7.32
N HIS A 165 -9.40 -7.38 -6.35
CA HIS A 165 -10.62 -6.71 -5.82
C HIS A 165 -10.77 -6.92 -4.32
#